data_0941acdf945b230786ea475aa1ad7255
#
_entry.id   0941acdf945b230786ea475aa1ad7255
#
_cell.length_a   1.000
_cell.length_b   1.000
_cell.length_c   1.000
_cell.angle_alpha   90.00
_cell.angle_beta   90.00
_cell.angle_gamma   90.00
#
_symmetry.space_group_name_H-M   'P 1'
#
loop_
_entity.id
_entity.type
_entity.pdbx_description
1 polymer ?
#
loop_
_entity_poly.entity_id
_entity_poly.type
_entity_poly.pdbx_seq_one_letter_code
_entity_poly.pdbx_strand_id
1 'polypeptide(L)'
;MSSSQNDIPEPVFVGGSARSGTHAIGRLLGSHPNDLQLPIESRFHCGTGGLTDLLNGNTDIDAYRERCLGKWWQRGLRQHLGLKRLIERDDLEAALERLRAGLDDDPLQAGSRFVREILDPLAERAGKPVWVDLSGANIRQAPTLLKLFPRARFIHMVRDGRAVTAAILKKRDMTDDLAQAFGHWEMRVRRSDAALRQMPPDAVLTIYLDDLTAHDREAQFARIVDYLRMDDPAPMRAYFDETISPERAHVGAWRERMAPADARWVDRRYRRLVRQLRREGIDWVPEPGGQ
;
A
#
# COMPACT_ATOMS: atom_id res chain seq x y z
N MET A 1 -15.44 -13.32 -30.73
CA MET A 1 -14.62 -14.17 -29.83
C MET A 1 -14.64 -13.50 -28.48
N SER A 2 -15.43 -14.01 -27.55
CA SER A 2 -15.50 -13.48 -26.19
C SER A 2 -14.21 -13.88 -25.48
N SER A 3 -13.28 -12.94 -25.32
CA SER A 3 -12.16 -13.13 -24.36
C SER A 3 -12.81 -13.32 -22.99
N SER A 4 -12.62 -14.51 -22.42
CA SER A 4 -13.17 -14.84 -21.12
C SER A 4 -12.65 -13.79 -20.12
N GLN A 5 -13.50 -13.27 -19.25
CA GLN A 5 -13.12 -12.38 -18.13
C GLN A 5 -12.01 -12.97 -17.24
N ASN A 6 -11.67 -14.25 -17.46
CA ASN A 6 -10.63 -14.98 -16.71
C ASN A 6 -9.18 -14.69 -17.12
N ASP A 7 -8.94 -14.04 -18.27
CA ASP A 7 -7.58 -13.84 -18.79
C ASP A 7 -6.98 -12.45 -18.48
N ILE A 8 -7.76 -11.55 -17.84
CA ILE A 8 -7.25 -10.24 -17.50
C ILE A 8 -6.40 -10.37 -16.22
N PRO A 9 -5.11 -9.99 -16.27
CA PRO A 9 -4.25 -10.00 -15.09
C PRO A 9 -4.81 -9.13 -13.97
N GLU A 10 -4.70 -9.61 -12.74
CA GLU A 10 -5.22 -8.89 -11.58
C GLU A 10 -4.10 -8.14 -10.87
N PRO A 11 -4.39 -6.95 -10.32
CA PRO A 11 -3.38 -6.11 -9.68
C PRO A 11 -2.86 -6.68 -8.36
N VAL A 12 -1.66 -6.21 -7.99
CA VAL A 12 -1.12 -6.38 -6.64
C VAL A 12 -1.17 -5.05 -5.89
N PHE A 13 -1.86 -5.05 -4.75
CA PHE A 13 -1.95 -3.90 -3.87
C PHE A 13 -1.03 -4.07 -2.66
N VAL A 14 0.00 -3.25 -2.58
CA VAL A 14 0.86 -3.17 -1.40
C VAL A 14 0.43 -2.01 -0.52
N GLY A 15 0.24 -2.25 0.76
CA GLY A 15 -0.16 -1.20 1.70
C GLY A 15 0.32 -1.45 3.12
N GLY A 16 -0.04 -0.56 4.02
CA GLY A 16 0.35 -0.63 5.43
C GLY A 16 0.45 0.75 6.08
N SER A 17 1.11 0.84 7.22
CA SER A 17 1.40 2.14 7.81
C SER A 17 2.43 2.90 6.96
N ALA A 18 2.47 4.23 7.05
CA ALA A 18 3.56 4.98 6.45
C ALA A 18 4.90 4.45 6.98
N ARG A 19 5.94 4.45 6.15
CA ARG A 19 7.30 4.01 6.54
C ARG A 19 7.42 2.53 6.92
N SER A 20 6.46 1.69 6.54
CA SER A 20 6.49 0.24 6.80
C SER A 20 7.22 -0.58 5.72
N GLY A 21 7.83 0.05 4.72
CA GLY A 21 8.60 -0.66 3.70
C GLY A 21 7.85 -0.96 2.39
N THR A 22 6.69 -0.34 2.14
CA THR A 22 5.92 -0.53 0.89
C THR A 22 6.76 -0.31 -0.37
N HIS A 23 7.66 0.69 -0.36
CA HIS A 23 8.56 0.93 -1.50
C HIS A 23 9.66 -0.15 -1.65
N ALA A 24 10.08 -0.80 -0.56
CA ALA A 24 11.07 -1.87 -0.65
C ALA A 24 10.45 -3.09 -1.35
N ILE A 25 9.26 -3.49 -0.90
CA ILE A 25 8.47 -4.55 -1.55
C ILE A 25 8.14 -4.18 -3.00
N GLY A 26 7.70 -2.94 -3.26
CA GLY A 26 7.37 -2.54 -4.62
C GLY A 26 8.53 -2.69 -5.59
N ARG A 27 9.74 -2.28 -5.18
CA ARG A 27 10.94 -2.46 -6.00
C ARG A 27 11.32 -3.93 -6.16
N LEU A 28 11.13 -4.74 -5.11
CA LEU A 28 11.33 -6.18 -5.20
C LEU A 28 10.39 -6.80 -6.23
N LEU A 29 9.09 -6.52 -6.16
CA LEU A 29 8.12 -7.01 -7.13
C LEU A 29 8.40 -6.46 -8.54
N GLY A 30 8.68 -5.16 -8.66
CA GLY A 30 8.98 -4.51 -9.94
C GLY A 30 10.28 -5.00 -10.62
N SER A 31 11.15 -5.74 -9.91
CA SER A 31 12.31 -6.44 -10.51
C SER A 31 11.91 -7.72 -11.26
N HIS A 32 10.71 -8.25 -11.01
CA HIS A 32 10.15 -9.35 -11.80
C HIS A 32 9.73 -8.86 -13.19
N PRO A 33 9.97 -9.65 -14.26
CA PRO A 33 9.62 -9.23 -15.62
C PRO A 33 8.13 -8.99 -15.84
N ASN A 34 7.26 -9.69 -15.11
CA ASN A 34 5.80 -9.58 -15.26
C ASN A 34 5.17 -8.45 -14.44
N ASP A 35 5.87 -7.86 -13.47
CA ASP A 35 5.29 -6.92 -12.53
C ASP A 35 5.75 -5.48 -12.80
N LEU A 36 4.82 -4.59 -13.10
CA LEU A 36 5.08 -3.17 -13.20
C LEU A 36 4.83 -2.48 -11.86
N GLN A 37 5.89 -2.11 -11.15
CA GLN A 37 5.73 -1.16 -10.05
C GLN A 37 5.27 0.19 -10.62
N LEU A 38 4.13 0.70 -10.16
CA LEU A 38 3.68 2.03 -10.56
C LEU A 38 4.67 3.11 -10.13
N PRO A 39 4.91 4.12 -10.97
CA PRO A 39 5.93 5.15 -10.71
C PRO A 39 5.56 6.10 -9.57
N ILE A 40 4.29 6.08 -9.13
CA ILE A 40 3.75 6.95 -8.09
C ILE A 40 2.85 6.19 -7.14
N GLU A 41 2.65 6.71 -5.91
CA GLU A 41 1.51 6.35 -5.07
C GLU A 41 0.27 7.08 -5.60
N SER A 42 -0.52 6.39 -6.40
CA SER A 42 -1.55 7.01 -7.24
C SER A 42 -2.73 7.60 -6.47
N ARG A 43 -3.05 7.07 -5.30
CA ARG A 43 -4.06 7.55 -4.32
C ARG A 43 -5.48 7.78 -4.84
N PHE A 44 -5.69 7.99 -6.12
CA PHE A 44 -7.02 8.32 -6.66
C PHE A 44 -8.04 7.21 -6.38
N HIS A 45 -7.58 5.95 -6.31
CA HIS A 45 -8.45 4.82 -6.02
C HIS A 45 -8.69 4.62 -4.50
N CYS A 46 -7.69 4.84 -3.63
CA CYS A 46 -7.72 4.44 -2.21
C CYS A 46 -7.44 5.58 -1.19
N GLY A 47 -7.09 6.77 -1.65
CA GLY A 47 -6.85 7.93 -0.79
C GLY A 47 -8.14 8.50 -0.21
N THR A 48 -8.03 9.33 0.84
CA THR A 48 -9.20 10.02 1.41
C THR A 48 -9.92 10.84 0.35
N GLY A 49 -11.20 10.56 0.15
CA GLY A 49 -12.03 11.10 -0.93
C GLY A 49 -11.70 10.51 -2.30
N GLY A 50 -11.06 9.32 -2.35
CA GLY A 50 -10.79 8.56 -3.57
C GLY A 50 -11.97 7.72 -4.04
N LEU A 51 -11.72 6.90 -5.06
CA LEU A 51 -12.75 6.05 -5.65
C LEU A 51 -13.43 5.14 -4.61
N THR A 52 -12.66 4.54 -3.69
CA THR A 52 -13.24 3.69 -2.64
C THR A 52 -14.15 4.49 -1.71
N ASP A 53 -13.84 5.75 -1.41
CA ASP A 53 -14.71 6.62 -0.63
C ASP A 53 -15.96 7.02 -1.42
N LEU A 54 -15.84 7.24 -2.73
CA LEU A 54 -16.98 7.49 -3.63
C LEU A 54 -17.94 6.29 -3.61
N LEU A 55 -17.42 5.07 -3.82
CA LEU A 55 -18.23 3.84 -3.84
C LEU A 55 -18.85 3.49 -2.48
N ASN A 56 -18.25 3.97 -1.39
CA ASN A 56 -18.78 3.79 -0.03
C ASN A 56 -19.67 4.96 0.43
N GLY A 57 -19.98 5.94 -0.43
CA GLY A 57 -20.82 7.10 -0.11
C GLY A 57 -20.17 8.14 0.82
N ASN A 58 -18.84 8.10 0.99
CA ASN A 58 -18.09 9.05 1.82
C ASN A 58 -17.68 10.32 1.06
N THR A 59 -17.90 10.37 -0.25
CA THR A 59 -17.74 11.54 -1.12
C THR A 59 -18.67 11.40 -2.31
N ASP A 60 -18.92 12.48 -3.02
CA ASP A 60 -19.71 12.49 -4.26
C ASP A 60 -18.80 12.54 -5.50
N ILE A 61 -19.39 12.31 -6.67
CA ILE A 61 -18.66 12.23 -7.94
C ILE A 61 -18.05 13.59 -8.35
N ASP A 62 -18.70 14.71 -8.01
CA ASP A 62 -18.20 16.03 -8.37
C ASP A 62 -16.96 16.39 -7.54
N ALA A 63 -17.01 16.16 -6.23
CA ALA A 63 -15.85 16.32 -5.35
C ALA A 63 -14.70 15.36 -5.72
N TYR A 64 -15.01 14.13 -6.13
CA TYR A 64 -14.01 13.17 -6.62
C TYR A 64 -13.35 13.66 -7.92
N ARG A 65 -14.16 14.10 -8.89
CA ARG A 65 -13.70 14.67 -10.17
C ARG A 65 -12.79 15.89 -9.95
N GLU A 66 -13.20 16.81 -9.09
CA GLU A 66 -12.40 17.99 -8.72
C GLU A 66 -11.02 17.59 -8.17
N ARG A 67 -10.96 16.57 -7.31
CA ARG A 67 -9.69 16.06 -6.77
C ARG A 67 -8.80 15.44 -7.85
N CYS A 68 -9.37 14.62 -8.74
CA CYS A 68 -8.63 14.00 -9.83
C CYS A 68 -8.04 15.05 -10.78
N LEU A 69 -8.84 16.02 -11.21
CA LEU A 69 -8.43 17.06 -12.15
C LEU A 69 -7.64 18.20 -11.51
N GLY A 70 -7.72 18.36 -10.21
CA GLY A 70 -7.03 19.38 -9.43
C GLY A 70 -5.81 18.85 -8.68
N LYS A 71 -5.98 18.63 -7.38
CA LYS A 71 -4.87 18.27 -6.47
C LYS A 71 -4.10 17.02 -6.91
N TRP A 72 -4.80 15.96 -7.31
CA TRP A 72 -4.14 14.72 -7.70
C TRP A 72 -3.58 14.74 -9.11
N TRP A 73 -4.06 15.61 -9.97
CA TRP A 73 -3.45 15.85 -11.28
C TRP A 73 -2.02 16.36 -11.14
N GLN A 74 -1.83 17.35 -10.26
CA GLN A 74 -0.55 18.05 -10.11
C GLN A 74 0.42 17.37 -9.16
N ARG A 75 -0.10 16.76 -8.07
CA ARG A 75 0.71 16.31 -6.95
C ARG A 75 0.41 14.87 -6.56
N GLY A 76 1.44 13.99 -6.65
CA GLY A 76 1.55 12.85 -5.78
C GLY A 76 2.05 13.26 -4.37
N LEU A 77 2.50 12.30 -3.58
CA LEU A 77 3.12 12.53 -2.24
C LEU A 77 4.42 13.34 -2.31
N ARG A 78 5.10 13.33 -3.42
CA ARG A 78 6.33 14.09 -3.68
C ARG A 78 6.03 15.03 -4.85
N GLN A 79 6.28 16.29 -4.65
CA GLN A 79 5.86 17.49 -5.38
C GLN A 79 5.72 17.48 -6.93
N HIS A 80 6.05 16.39 -7.63
CA HIS A 80 6.05 16.34 -9.10
C HIS A 80 5.40 15.11 -9.72
N LEU A 81 4.74 14.26 -8.91
CA LEU A 81 4.25 12.96 -9.37
C LEU A 81 2.73 12.83 -9.15
N GLY A 82 1.94 13.53 -9.96
CA GLY A 82 0.49 13.41 -10.01
C GLY A 82 0.00 12.50 -11.14
N LEU A 83 -1.32 12.41 -11.31
CA LEU A 83 -1.97 11.60 -12.34
C LEU A 83 -1.49 11.91 -13.76
N LYS A 84 -1.07 13.14 -14.04
CA LYS A 84 -0.42 13.55 -15.30
C LYS A 84 0.80 12.71 -15.71
N ARG A 85 1.31 11.85 -14.83
CA ARG A 85 2.38 10.88 -15.13
C ARG A 85 1.85 9.53 -15.58
N LEU A 86 0.58 9.30 -15.41
CA LEU A 86 -0.08 8.02 -15.69
C LEU A 86 -0.97 8.10 -16.92
N ILE A 87 -1.64 9.23 -17.14
CA ILE A 87 -2.66 9.40 -18.17
C ILE A 87 -2.64 10.84 -18.70
N GLU A 88 -3.03 11.05 -19.95
CA GLU A 88 -3.26 12.37 -20.50
C GLU A 88 -4.54 13.02 -19.93
N ARG A 89 -4.61 14.34 -19.95
CA ARG A 89 -5.70 15.10 -19.32
C ARG A 89 -7.06 14.78 -19.92
N ASP A 90 -7.15 14.77 -21.24
CA ASP A 90 -8.40 14.55 -21.97
C ASP A 90 -8.90 13.12 -21.77
N ASP A 91 -7.99 12.14 -21.71
CA ASP A 91 -8.32 10.74 -21.43
C ASP A 91 -8.84 10.56 -20.00
N LEU A 92 -8.26 11.26 -19.01
CA LEU A 92 -8.75 11.24 -17.64
C LEU A 92 -10.15 11.85 -17.54
N GLU A 93 -10.41 12.98 -18.22
CA GLU A 93 -11.72 13.64 -18.25
C GLU A 93 -12.76 12.71 -18.88
N ALA A 94 -12.44 12.08 -20.00
CA ALA A 94 -13.32 11.10 -20.64
C ALA A 94 -13.57 9.86 -19.76
N ALA A 95 -12.56 9.37 -19.05
CA ALA A 95 -12.71 8.26 -18.09
C ALA A 95 -13.62 8.63 -16.92
N LEU A 96 -13.51 9.86 -16.40
CA LEU A 96 -14.37 10.37 -15.33
C LEU A 96 -15.83 10.52 -15.76
N GLU A 97 -16.09 10.93 -17.00
CA GLU A 97 -17.47 10.97 -17.55
C GLU A 97 -18.06 9.56 -17.70
N ARG A 98 -17.26 8.58 -18.17
CA ARG A 98 -17.70 7.17 -18.20
C ARG A 98 -17.96 6.59 -16.82
N LEU A 99 -17.10 6.94 -15.83
CA LEU A 99 -17.32 6.56 -14.44
C LEU A 99 -18.66 7.12 -13.96
N ARG A 100 -18.91 8.43 -14.13
CA ARG A 100 -20.16 9.08 -13.75
C ARG A 100 -21.38 8.39 -14.34
N ALA A 101 -21.36 8.14 -15.64
CA ALA A 101 -22.47 7.49 -16.34
C ALA A 101 -22.75 6.06 -15.87
N GLY A 102 -21.74 5.35 -15.38
CA GLY A 102 -21.91 3.96 -14.93
C GLY A 102 -22.25 3.81 -13.45
N LEU A 103 -22.19 4.89 -12.64
CA LEU A 103 -22.41 4.79 -11.18
C LEU A 103 -23.84 4.39 -10.81
N ASP A 104 -24.85 4.76 -11.61
CA ASP A 104 -26.25 4.45 -11.33
C ASP A 104 -26.61 3.01 -11.70
N ASP A 105 -25.91 2.41 -12.65
CA ASP A 105 -26.18 1.05 -13.15
C ASP A 105 -25.37 -0.01 -12.37
N ASP A 106 -24.04 0.07 -12.44
CA ASP A 106 -23.11 -0.83 -11.74
C ASP A 106 -21.88 -0.06 -11.27
N PRO A 107 -21.92 0.51 -10.06
CA PRO A 107 -20.83 1.32 -9.53
C PRO A 107 -19.52 0.56 -9.36
N LEU A 108 -19.57 -0.77 -9.09
CA LEU A 108 -18.36 -1.57 -8.95
C LEU A 108 -17.70 -1.82 -10.30
N GLN A 109 -18.47 -2.15 -11.32
CA GLN A 109 -17.94 -2.32 -12.67
C GLN A 109 -17.41 -1.01 -13.24
N ALA A 110 -18.15 0.11 -13.05
CA ALA A 110 -17.73 1.44 -13.47
C ALA A 110 -16.41 1.84 -12.79
N GLY A 111 -16.29 1.60 -11.48
CA GLY A 111 -15.07 1.87 -10.69
C GLY A 111 -13.89 1.01 -11.14
N SER A 112 -14.09 -0.29 -11.36
CA SER A 112 -13.06 -1.20 -11.85
C SER A 112 -12.55 -0.76 -13.23
N ARG A 113 -13.46 -0.48 -14.15
CA ARG A 113 -13.14 0.04 -15.50
C ARG A 113 -12.33 1.33 -15.43
N PHE A 114 -12.76 2.28 -14.61
CA PHE A 114 -12.06 3.56 -14.44
C PHE A 114 -10.60 3.38 -14.00
N VAL A 115 -10.33 2.51 -13.02
CA VAL A 115 -8.95 2.24 -12.58
C VAL A 115 -8.14 1.57 -13.68
N ARG A 116 -8.73 0.60 -14.39
CA ARG A 116 -8.07 -0.11 -15.49
C ARG A 116 -7.75 0.82 -16.66
N GLU A 117 -8.65 1.69 -17.05
CA GLU A 117 -8.42 2.69 -18.12
C GLU A 117 -7.20 3.59 -17.84
N ILE A 118 -6.87 3.82 -16.56
CA ILE A 118 -5.70 4.61 -16.16
C ILE A 118 -4.44 3.75 -16.07
N LEU A 119 -4.53 2.54 -15.53
CA LEU A 119 -3.36 1.77 -15.11
C LEU A 119 -2.96 0.65 -16.09
N ASP A 120 -3.92 -0.03 -16.72
CA ASP A 120 -3.63 -1.12 -17.65
C ASP A 120 -2.78 -0.66 -18.85
N PRO A 121 -3.01 0.53 -19.47
CA PRO A 121 -2.16 1.00 -20.56
C PRO A 121 -0.69 1.24 -20.17
N LEU A 122 -0.41 1.46 -18.88
CA LEU A 122 0.97 1.57 -18.39
C LEU A 122 1.67 0.21 -18.40
N ALA A 123 0.96 -0.81 -17.92
CA ALA A 123 1.44 -2.18 -17.89
C ALA A 123 1.66 -2.72 -19.31
N GLU A 124 0.70 -2.50 -20.19
CA GLU A 124 0.77 -2.88 -21.62
C GLU A 124 1.97 -2.25 -22.32
N ARG A 125 2.17 -0.92 -22.18
CA ARG A 125 3.34 -0.21 -22.75
C ARG A 125 4.67 -0.72 -22.21
N ALA A 126 4.69 -1.20 -20.96
CA ALA A 126 5.87 -1.78 -20.36
C ALA A 126 6.07 -3.28 -20.74
N GLY A 127 5.12 -3.89 -21.46
CA GLY A 127 5.12 -5.32 -21.74
C GLY A 127 4.95 -6.19 -20.49
N LYS A 128 4.32 -5.66 -19.43
CA LYS A 128 4.16 -6.31 -18.13
C LYS A 128 2.68 -6.56 -17.85
N PRO A 129 2.25 -7.82 -17.63
CA PRO A 129 0.83 -8.14 -17.47
C PRO A 129 0.22 -7.62 -16.15
N VAL A 130 1.03 -7.41 -15.11
CA VAL A 130 0.54 -7.05 -13.77
C VAL A 130 1.08 -5.67 -13.37
N TRP A 131 0.22 -4.81 -12.81
CA TRP A 131 0.70 -3.61 -12.14
C TRP A 131 0.59 -3.72 -10.62
N VAL A 132 1.56 -3.10 -9.94
CA VAL A 132 1.71 -3.11 -8.48
C VAL A 132 1.57 -1.67 -7.95
N ASP A 133 0.50 -1.40 -7.19
CA ASP A 133 0.32 -0.11 -6.52
C ASP A 133 0.82 -0.15 -5.06
N LEU A 134 1.54 0.90 -4.67
CA LEU A 134 2.23 1.01 -3.37
C LEU A 134 1.55 1.98 -2.40
N SER A 135 0.33 2.39 -2.66
CA SER A 135 -0.37 3.35 -1.81
C SER A 135 -0.64 2.75 -0.43
N GLY A 136 -0.07 3.35 0.61
CA GLY A 136 -0.20 2.84 1.99
C GLY A 136 -1.65 2.67 2.46
N ALA A 137 -2.62 3.33 1.80
CA ALA A 137 -4.04 3.21 2.08
C ALA A 137 -4.67 1.90 1.56
N ASN A 138 -4.02 1.18 0.64
CA ASN A 138 -4.58 -0.02 0.01
C ASN A 138 -5.15 -1.02 1.02
N ILE A 139 -4.42 -1.29 2.11
CA ILE A 139 -4.89 -2.23 3.14
C ILE A 139 -6.15 -1.73 3.84
N ARG A 140 -6.24 -0.43 4.13
CA ARG A 140 -7.43 0.13 4.79
C ARG A 140 -8.66 0.19 3.89
N GLN A 141 -8.45 0.10 2.60
CA GLN A 141 -9.48 0.08 1.56
C GLN A 141 -9.62 -1.29 0.88
N ALA A 142 -8.88 -2.30 1.38
CA ALA A 142 -8.83 -3.62 0.78
C ALA A 142 -10.20 -4.26 0.55
N PRO A 143 -11.19 -4.16 1.48
CA PRO A 143 -12.50 -4.74 1.23
C PRO A 143 -13.22 -4.16 0.00
N THR A 144 -13.12 -2.86 -0.23
CA THR A 144 -13.71 -2.22 -1.42
C THR A 144 -12.89 -2.51 -2.66
N LEU A 145 -11.55 -2.49 -2.56
CA LEU A 145 -10.66 -2.84 -3.67
C LEU A 145 -10.85 -4.30 -4.12
N LEU A 146 -11.10 -5.23 -3.20
CA LEU A 146 -11.37 -6.62 -3.54
C LEU A 146 -12.70 -6.78 -4.30
N LYS A 147 -13.71 -5.94 -4.00
CA LYS A 147 -14.96 -5.92 -4.80
C LYS A 147 -14.72 -5.41 -6.22
N LEU A 148 -13.81 -4.44 -6.40
CA LEU A 148 -13.43 -3.93 -7.73
C LEU A 148 -12.57 -4.93 -8.51
N PHE A 149 -11.72 -5.69 -7.82
CA PHE A 149 -10.75 -6.63 -8.39
C PHE A 149 -10.80 -7.95 -7.60
N PRO A 150 -11.74 -8.83 -7.90
CA PRO A 150 -12.05 -10.01 -7.07
C PRO A 150 -10.90 -11.02 -6.90
N ARG A 151 -9.91 -10.98 -7.79
CA ARG A 151 -8.72 -11.85 -7.74
C ARG A 151 -7.44 -11.10 -7.36
N ALA A 152 -7.54 -9.82 -7.00
CA ALA A 152 -6.40 -9.03 -6.59
C ALA A 152 -5.69 -9.64 -5.37
N ARG A 153 -4.37 -9.48 -5.32
CA ARG A 153 -3.53 -9.88 -4.19
C ARG A 153 -3.13 -8.66 -3.37
N PHE A 154 -3.16 -8.82 -2.05
CA PHE A 154 -2.81 -7.74 -1.12
C PHE A 154 -1.59 -8.12 -0.29
N ILE A 155 -0.59 -7.24 -0.22
CA ILE A 155 0.56 -7.39 0.67
C ILE A 155 0.48 -6.31 1.75
N HIS A 156 0.27 -6.76 3.00
CA HIS A 156 0.23 -5.92 4.17
C HIS A 156 1.61 -5.79 4.79
N MET A 157 2.24 -4.61 4.61
CA MET A 157 3.55 -4.32 5.18
C MET A 157 3.43 -3.83 6.61
N VAL A 158 4.06 -4.56 7.52
CA VAL A 158 4.09 -4.28 8.96
C VAL A 158 5.49 -3.88 9.41
N ARG A 159 5.58 -2.93 10.31
CA ARG A 159 6.82 -2.48 10.94
C ARG A 159 6.58 -2.05 12.38
N ASP A 160 7.63 -2.17 13.21
CA ASP A 160 7.65 -1.66 14.59
C ASP A 160 7.23 -0.19 14.65
N GLY A 161 6.22 0.12 15.47
CA GLY A 161 5.65 1.46 15.57
C GLY A 161 6.64 2.51 16.07
N ARG A 162 7.67 2.11 16.83
CA ARG A 162 8.77 2.98 17.29
C ARG A 162 9.63 3.40 16.10
N ALA A 163 9.96 2.46 15.22
CA ALA A 163 10.71 2.73 14.00
C ALA A 163 9.90 3.58 12.99
N VAL A 164 8.59 3.34 12.89
CA VAL A 164 7.67 4.16 12.08
C VAL A 164 7.63 5.60 12.60
N THR A 165 7.45 5.79 13.92
CA THR A 165 7.40 7.09 14.56
C THR A 165 8.71 7.88 14.32
N ALA A 166 9.87 7.25 14.55
CA ALA A 166 11.17 7.86 14.28
C ALA A 166 11.32 8.27 12.80
N ALA A 167 10.84 7.44 11.89
CA ALA A 167 10.93 7.73 10.46
C ALA A 167 9.99 8.86 10.00
N ILE A 168 8.82 9.03 10.62
CA ILE A 168 7.91 10.15 10.38
C ILE A 168 8.57 11.46 10.84
N LEU A 169 9.07 11.50 12.06
CA LEU A 169 9.75 12.69 12.61
C LEU A 169 10.98 13.11 11.79
N LYS A 170 11.81 12.14 11.38
CA LYS A 170 12.98 12.42 10.54
C LYS A 170 12.62 13.11 9.23
N LYS A 171 11.51 12.71 8.61
CA LYS A 171 11.08 13.23 7.29
C LYS A 171 10.33 14.54 7.38
N ARG A 172 9.67 14.83 8.51
CA ARG A 172 8.83 16.02 8.73
C ARG A 172 7.77 16.29 7.66
N ASP A 173 7.43 15.25 6.88
CA ASP A 173 6.45 15.36 5.80
C ASP A 173 5.00 15.15 6.27
N MET A 174 4.81 14.74 7.52
CA MET A 174 3.50 14.50 8.13
C MET A 174 3.30 15.31 9.40
N THR A 175 4.28 15.31 10.28
CA THR A 175 4.29 16.07 11.54
C THR A 175 5.71 16.04 12.12
N ASP A 176 6.05 17.02 12.95
CA ASP A 176 7.24 17.08 13.81
C ASP A 176 6.90 16.81 15.29
N ASP A 177 5.63 16.63 15.62
CA ASP A 177 5.16 16.29 16.95
C ASP A 177 5.23 14.78 17.21
N LEU A 178 5.88 14.39 18.32
CA LEU A 178 6.12 13.00 18.69
C LEU A 178 4.82 12.22 18.95
N ALA A 179 3.89 12.82 19.67
CA ALA A 179 2.64 12.18 20.04
C ALA A 179 1.73 12.00 18.82
N GLN A 180 1.69 13.01 17.94
CA GLN A 180 0.98 12.91 16.67
C GLN A 180 1.60 11.87 15.75
N ALA A 181 2.93 11.80 15.63
CA ALA A 181 3.61 10.80 14.82
C ALA A 181 3.26 9.37 15.28
N PHE A 182 3.28 9.13 16.59
CA PHE A 182 2.88 7.85 17.16
C PHE A 182 1.38 7.58 16.97
N GLY A 183 0.52 8.57 17.19
CA GLY A 183 -0.92 8.48 16.98
C GLY A 183 -1.30 8.18 15.52
N HIS A 184 -0.56 8.70 14.56
CA HIS A 184 -0.71 8.36 13.14
C HIS A 184 -0.45 6.88 12.87
N TRP A 185 0.53 6.28 13.52
CA TRP A 185 0.78 4.85 13.41
C TRP A 185 -0.35 4.03 14.06
N GLU A 186 -0.72 4.35 15.31
CA GLU A 186 -1.81 3.67 16.02
C GLU A 186 -3.13 3.70 15.22
N MET A 187 -3.53 4.85 14.74
CA MET A 187 -4.74 5.01 13.94
C MET A 187 -4.72 4.12 12.69
N ARG A 188 -3.57 4.02 12.02
CA ARG A 188 -3.44 3.16 10.84
C ARG A 188 -3.48 1.68 11.18
N VAL A 189 -2.88 1.26 12.30
CA VAL A 189 -3.00 -0.11 12.81
C VAL A 189 -4.47 -0.48 12.99
N ARG A 190 -5.23 0.31 13.73
CA ARG A 190 -6.64 0.04 14.01
C ARG A 190 -7.50 0.02 12.74
N ARG A 191 -7.28 0.97 11.83
CA ARG A 191 -8.02 1.00 10.55
C ARG A 191 -7.62 -0.14 9.61
N SER A 192 -6.36 -0.55 9.62
CA SER A 192 -5.93 -1.72 8.85
C SER A 192 -6.56 -3.00 9.41
N ASP A 193 -6.58 -3.18 10.73
CA ASP A 193 -7.20 -4.34 11.36
C ASP A 193 -8.71 -4.43 11.06
N ALA A 194 -9.41 -3.31 11.17
CA ALA A 194 -10.85 -3.27 10.85
C ALA A 194 -11.15 -3.67 9.39
N ALA A 195 -10.26 -3.34 8.46
CA ALA A 195 -10.36 -3.76 7.07
C ALA A 195 -9.96 -5.23 6.89
N LEU A 196 -8.85 -5.67 7.50
CA LEU A 196 -8.35 -7.04 7.38
C LEU A 196 -9.34 -8.09 7.91
N ARG A 197 -10.09 -7.78 8.96
CA ARG A 197 -11.16 -8.66 9.48
C ARG A 197 -12.29 -8.93 8.47
N GLN A 198 -12.39 -8.12 7.41
CA GLN A 198 -13.40 -8.26 6.35
C GLN A 198 -12.83 -8.98 5.12
N MET A 199 -11.53 -9.30 5.11
CA MET A 199 -10.86 -9.91 3.97
C MET A 199 -10.84 -11.44 4.09
N PRO A 200 -10.97 -12.16 2.96
CA PRO A 200 -10.63 -13.57 2.93
C PRO A 200 -9.17 -13.78 3.34
N PRO A 201 -8.87 -14.81 4.17
CA PRO A 201 -7.50 -15.03 4.68
C PRO A 201 -6.45 -15.23 3.57
N ASP A 202 -6.85 -15.79 2.44
CA ASP A 202 -5.99 -16.07 1.30
C ASP A 202 -5.79 -14.87 0.36
N ALA A 203 -6.54 -13.79 0.54
CA ALA A 203 -6.40 -12.59 -0.26
C ALA A 203 -5.32 -11.63 0.25
N VAL A 204 -4.79 -11.82 1.47
CA VAL A 204 -3.83 -10.91 2.09
C VAL A 204 -2.63 -11.66 2.65
N LEU A 205 -1.43 -11.27 2.25
CA LEU A 205 -0.17 -11.70 2.85
C LEU A 205 0.38 -10.60 3.76
N THR A 206 0.57 -10.89 5.04
CA THR A 206 1.27 -10.00 5.97
C THR A 206 2.76 -10.27 5.97
N ILE A 207 3.57 -9.24 5.72
CA ILE A 207 5.04 -9.26 5.70
C ILE A 207 5.56 -8.26 6.72
N TYR A 208 6.45 -8.72 7.59
CA TYR A 208 7.14 -7.90 8.56
C TYR A 208 8.44 -7.38 7.95
N LEU A 209 8.62 -6.06 7.93
CA LEU A 209 9.78 -5.45 7.28
C LEU A 209 11.09 -5.91 7.93
N ASP A 210 11.14 -5.99 9.26
CA ASP A 210 12.35 -6.33 9.99
C ASP A 210 12.72 -7.82 9.77
N ASP A 211 11.71 -8.71 9.64
CA ASP A 211 11.95 -10.12 9.27
C ASP A 211 12.44 -10.23 7.82
N LEU A 212 11.79 -9.54 6.88
CA LEU A 212 12.18 -9.54 5.48
C LEU A 212 13.61 -9.01 5.26
N THR A 213 14.04 -8.06 6.08
CA THR A 213 15.34 -7.39 5.89
C THR A 213 16.45 -7.96 6.76
N ALA A 214 16.14 -8.65 7.87
CA ALA A 214 17.17 -9.10 8.81
C ALA A 214 16.91 -10.48 9.45
N HIS A 215 15.73 -10.71 10.05
CA HIS A 215 15.58 -11.84 10.99
C HIS A 215 15.22 -13.16 10.30
N ASP A 216 14.35 -13.11 9.28
CA ASP A 216 13.79 -14.30 8.63
C ASP A 216 13.65 -14.12 7.12
N ARG A 217 14.69 -13.57 6.52
CA ARG A 217 14.74 -13.11 5.13
C ARG A 217 14.26 -14.14 4.12
N GLU A 218 14.82 -15.35 4.23
CA GLU A 218 14.55 -16.44 3.28
C GLU A 218 13.09 -16.88 3.33
N ALA A 219 12.56 -17.08 4.52
CA ALA A 219 11.17 -17.49 4.66
C ALA A 219 10.20 -16.39 4.21
N GLN A 220 10.50 -15.09 4.50
CA GLN A 220 9.65 -14.01 4.01
C GLN A 220 9.69 -13.89 2.48
N PHE A 221 10.85 -14.07 1.86
CA PHE A 221 10.97 -14.10 0.39
C PHE A 221 10.18 -15.26 -0.21
N ALA A 222 10.34 -16.46 0.32
CA ALA A 222 9.61 -17.65 -0.14
C ALA A 222 8.09 -17.46 -0.02
N ARG A 223 7.61 -16.91 1.10
CA ARG A 223 6.18 -16.59 1.29
C ARG A 223 5.64 -15.63 0.24
N ILE A 224 6.42 -14.63 -0.19
CA ILE A 224 6.02 -13.69 -1.23
C ILE A 224 5.89 -14.42 -2.57
N VAL A 225 6.89 -15.23 -2.94
CA VAL A 225 6.92 -16.01 -4.18
C VAL A 225 5.72 -16.96 -4.25
N ASP A 226 5.49 -17.74 -3.20
CA ASP A 226 4.39 -18.69 -3.12
C ASP A 226 3.02 -18.00 -3.17
N TYR A 227 2.85 -16.93 -2.41
CA TYR A 227 1.60 -16.19 -2.35
C TYR A 227 1.23 -15.57 -3.70
N LEU A 228 2.19 -15.00 -4.41
CA LEU A 228 1.98 -14.40 -5.73
C LEU A 228 2.01 -15.44 -6.85
N ARG A 229 2.39 -16.69 -6.55
CA ARG A 229 2.51 -17.80 -7.52
C ARG A 229 3.43 -17.43 -8.68
N MET A 230 4.61 -16.94 -8.35
CA MET A 230 5.58 -16.49 -9.36
C MET A 230 6.27 -17.69 -10.02
N ASP A 231 6.22 -17.77 -11.35
CA ASP A 231 6.77 -18.87 -12.11
C ASP A 231 8.33 -18.86 -12.13
N ASP A 232 8.94 -17.66 -12.25
CA ASP A 232 10.40 -17.48 -12.22
C ASP A 232 10.79 -16.37 -11.24
N PRO A 233 11.12 -16.70 -9.99
CA PRO A 233 11.54 -15.72 -9.00
C PRO A 233 13.01 -15.27 -9.13
N ALA A 234 13.79 -15.78 -10.08
CA ALA A 234 15.23 -15.52 -10.17
C ALA A 234 15.59 -14.03 -10.29
N PRO A 235 14.91 -13.21 -11.11
CA PRO A 235 15.19 -11.77 -11.15
C PRO A 235 14.91 -11.06 -9.81
N MET A 236 13.81 -11.44 -9.14
CA MET A 236 13.51 -10.94 -7.80
C MET A 236 14.54 -11.39 -6.77
N ARG A 237 15.01 -12.63 -6.88
CA ARG A 237 16.04 -13.18 -6.00
C ARG A 237 17.33 -12.38 -6.11
N ALA A 238 17.79 -12.12 -7.32
CA ALA A 238 18.99 -11.32 -7.56
C ALA A 238 18.87 -9.92 -6.93
N TYR A 239 17.72 -9.23 -7.13
CA TYR A 239 17.46 -7.95 -6.51
C TYR A 239 17.40 -8.02 -4.98
N PHE A 240 16.77 -9.06 -4.43
CA PHE A 240 16.65 -9.28 -2.99
C PHE A 240 18.03 -9.44 -2.33
N ASP A 241 18.88 -10.28 -2.90
CA ASP A 241 20.23 -10.53 -2.38
C ASP A 241 21.12 -9.27 -2.43
N GLU A 242 21.02 -8.51 -3.52
CA GLU A 242 21.81 -7.28 -3.69
C GLU A 242 21.31 -6.11 -2.84
N THR A 243 19.98 -5.93 -2.76
CA THR A 243 19.40 -4.65 -2.29
C THR A 243 18.75 -4.74 -0.93
N ILE A 244 18.10 -5.86 -0.60
CA ILE A 244 17.41 -6.07 0.68
C ILE A 244 18.32 -6.89 1.59
N SER A 245 19.18 -6.24 2.38
CA SER A 245 20.17 -6.90 3.21
C SER A 245 20.14 -6.43 4.67
N PRO A 246 20.65 -7.25 5.62
CA PRO A 246 20.72 -6.89 7.03
C PRO A 246 21.51 -5.61 7.29
N GLU A 247 22.57 -5.34 6.51
CA GLU A 247 23.41 -4.14 6.64
C GLU A 247 22.64 -2.85 6.31
N ARG A 248 21.65 -2.98 5.42
CA ARG A 248 20.75 -1.88 5.04
C ARG A 248 19.48 -1.84 5.88
N ALA A 249 19.22 -2.88 6.67
CA ALA A 249 18.12 -2.93 7.62
C ALA A 249 18.42 -2.00 8.80
N HIS A 250 17.52 -1.12 9.09
CA HIS A 250 17.66 -0.21 10.23
C HIS A 250 16.83 -0.71 11.42
N VAL A 251 16.93 -2.02 11.71
CA VAL A 251 16.26 -2.64 12.84
C VAL A 251 16.76 -2.04 14.15
N GLY A 252 15.86 -1.62 15.01
CA GLY A 252 16.21 -1.01 16.30
C GLY A 252 16.80 0.40 16.25
N ALA A 253 17.20 0.91 15.09
CA ALA A 253 17.86 2.21 14.94
C ALA A 253 17.02 3.43 15.40
N TRP A 254 15.74 3.23 15.69
CA TRP A 254 14.91 4.28 16.28
C TRP A 254 15.45 4.80 17.61
N ARG A 255 16.13 3.94 18.40
CA ARG A 255 16.74 4.31 19.69
C ARG A 255 17.80 5.41 19.55
N GLU A 256 18.60 5.31 18.50
CA GLU A 256 19.69 6.26 18.21
C GLU A 256 19.21 7.50 17.43
N ARG A 257 18.08 7.35 16.72
CA ARG A 257 17.51 8.41 15.88
C ARG A 257 16.61 9.38 16.60
N MET A 258 16.31 9.13 17.87
CA MET A 258 15.50 9.98 18.73
C MET A 258 16.33 10.50 19.90
N ALA A 259 15.94 11.66 20.45
CA ALA A 259 16.44 12.08 21.73
C ALA A 259 16.15 11.02 22.81
N PRO A 260 17.04 10.79 23.80
CA PRO A 260 16.84 9.71 24.79
C PRO A 260 15.52 9.78 25.55
N ALA A 261 14.99 10.98 25.80
CA ALA A 261 13.69 11.16 26.44
C ALA A 261 12.53 10.69 25.56
N ASP A 262 12.58 11.05 24.28
CA ASP A 262 11.58 10.67 23.27
C ASP A 262 11.59 9.17 23.02
N ALA A 263 12.79 8.56 22.90
CA ALA A 263 12.93 7.12 22.73
C ALA A 263 12.32 6.35 23.92
N ARG A 264 12.54 6.81 25.16
CA ARG A 264 11.92 6.20 26.36
C ARG A 264 10.41 6.40 26.37
N TRP A 265 9.91 7.55 25.95
CA TRP A 265 8.47 7.83 25.88
C TRP A 265 7.79 6.91 24.86
N VAL A 266 8.33 6.83 23.65
CA VAL A 266 7.79 5.99 22.56
C VAL A 266 7.81 4.50 22.96
N ASP A 267 8.91 4.01 23.57
CA ASP A 267 8.99 2.59 23.97
C ASP A 267 7.95 2.24 25.04
N ARG A 268 7.79 3.08 26.08
CA ARG A 268 6.74 2.86 27.09
C ARG A 268 5.34 2.88 26.49
N ARG A 269 5.08 3.85 25.57
CA ARG A 269 3.78 3.98 24.91
C ARG A 269 3.50 2.78 24.03
N TYR A 270 4.49 2.35 23.26
CA TYR A 270 4.41 1.20 22.36
C TYR A 270 4.08 -0.09 23.14
N ARG A 271 4.85 -0.39 24.20
CA ARG A 271 4.62 -1.58 25.05
C ARG A 271 3.22 -1.60 25.65
N ARG A 272 2.72 -0.47 26.09
CA ARG A 272 1.35 -0.36 26.62
C ARG A 272 0.33 -0.62 25.52
N LEU A 273 0.51 0.02 24.38
CA LEU A 273 -0.42 -0.10 23.26
C LEU A 273 -0.46 -1.50 22.69
N VAL A 274 0.68 -2.17 22.49
CA VAL A 274 0.71 -3.56 21.98
C VAL A 274 -0.07 -4.50 22.91
N ARG A 275 0.10 -4.38 24.24
CA ARG A 275 -0.71 -5.16 25.17
C ARG A 275 -2.21 -4.87 25.07
N GLN A 276 -2.57 -3.63 24.81
CA GLN A 276 -3.98 -3.25 24.60
C GLN A 276 -4.51 -3.82 23.28
N LEU A 277 -3.78 -3.64 22.17
CA LEU A 277 -4.16 -4.14 20.85
C LEU A 277 -4.37 -5.66 20.86
N ARG A 278 -3.51 -6.41 21.55
CA ARG A 278 -3.70 -7.86 21.70
C ARG A 278 -4.97 -8.24 22.46
N ARG A 279 -5.30 -7.52 23.55
CA ARG A 279 -6.57 -7.74 24.24
C ARG A 279 -7.79 -7.42 23.35
N GLU A 280 -7.61 -6.59 22.34
CA GLU A 280 -8.60 -6.27 21.31
C GLU A 280 -8.57 -7.26 20.12
N GLY A 281 -7.69 -8.29 20.16
CA GLY A 281 -7.52 -9.31 19.13
C GLY A 281 -6.74 -8.81 17.90
N ILE A 282 -5.86 -7.81 18.07
CA ILE A 282 -4.94 -7.31 17.04
C ILE A 282 -3.55 -7.88 17.32
N ASP A 283 -3.29 -9.10 16.81
CA ASP A 283 -2.11 -9.88 17.16
C ASP A 283 -0.94 -9.72 16.18
N TRP A 284 -1.18 -9.14 15.01
CA TRP A 284 -0.16 -8.97 13.96
C TRP A 284 0.81 -7.79 14.20
N VAL A 285 0.64 -7.01 15.25
CA VAL A 285 1.58 -5.94 15.60
C VAL A 285 2.85 -6.53 16.23
N PRO A 286 4.07 -6.10 15.78
CA PRO A 286 5.32 -6.63 16.29
C PRO A 286 5.48 -6.52 17.81
N GLU A 287 6.05 -7.57 18.43
CA GLU A 287 6.34 -7.57 19.87
C GLU A 287 7.39 -6.52 20.26
N PRO A 288 7.26 -5.90 21.44
CA PRO A 288 8.25 -4.92 21.92
C PRO A 288 9.65 -5.50 22.19
N GLY A 289 9.79 -6.78 22.27
CA GLY A 289 11.03 -7.50 22.59
C GLY A 289 11.54 -8.42 21.48
N GLY A 290 10.87 -8.52 20.35
CA GLY A 290 11.33 -9.28 19.19
C GLY A 290 12.60 -8.64 18.63
N GLN A 291 13.75 -9.18 19.00
CA GLN A 291 15.04 -9.03 18.35
C GLN A 291 15.25 -10.22 17.43
#